data_48b67ac8d0e9a5fdcd5748f9a9d8ca96
#
_entry.id   48b67ac8d0e9a5fdcd5748f9a9d8ca96
#
_cell.length_a   1.000
_cell.length_b   1.000
_cell.length_c   1.000
_cell.angle_alpha   90.00
_cell.angle_beta   90.00
_cell.angle_gamma   90.00
#
_symmetry.space_group_name_H-M   'P 1'
#
loop_
_entity.id
_entity.type
_entity.pdbx_description
1 polymer ?
#
loop_
_entity_poly.entity_id
_entity_poly.type
_entity_poly.pdbx_seq_one_letter_code
_entity_poly.pdbx_strand_id
1 'polypeptide(L)'
;NYLPNDEESKHCATLLQWDNIYYQPSNNVVEKRPTVRIGMVQWQMRPYHTLDDLFEQVEFFVDSVSDYKSDFILFPEYFNAPLMAKFNDMGEAQSIRAMAQYTEKIRDRFVEMAISYNINIITGSMPYVKDDGALYNVGFLCRRDGSYEMFEKIHVTPDEQKCWGLTGGSHVQTFDTDCGRIGILICYDVEFPELSRLMADEGMQILFV
;
A
#
# COMPACT_ATOMS: atom_id res chain seq x y z
N ASN A 1 -9.72 -30.60 -7.08
CA ASN A 1 -8.51 -31.34 -6.71
C ASN A 1 -7.80 -31.80 -7.97
N TYR A 2 -7.05 -30.89 -8.59
CA TYR A 2 -6.12 -31.25 -9.67
C TYR A 2 -4.74 -31.28 -9.02
N LEU A 3 -4.23 -32.48 -8.78
CA LEU A 3 -2.80 -32.67 -8.55
C LEU A 3 -2.17 -32.91 -9.93
N PRO A 4 -1.18 -32.09 -10.35
CA PRO A 4 -0.49 -32.35 -11.60
C PRO A 4 0.17 -33.73 -11.52
N ASN A 5 0.14 -34.46 -12.64
CA ASN A 5 0.80 -35.76 -12.73
C ASN A 5 2.33 -35.59 -12.66
N ASP A 6 3.06 -36.68 -12.37
CA ASP A 6 4.52 -36.63 -12.18
C ASP A 6 5.30 -36.08 -13.38
N GLU A 7 4.73 -36.16 -14.58
CA GLU A 7 5.37 -35.62 -15.79
C GLU A 7 5.22 -34.10 -15.92
N GLU A 8 4.05 -33.54 -15.55
CA GLU A 8 3.85 -32.10 -15.50
C GLU A 8 4.71 -31.43 -14.41
N SER A 9 4.86 -32.09 -13.26
CA SER A 9 5.77 -31.64 -12.20
C SER A 9 7.23 -31.62 -12.64
N LYS A 10 7.66 -32.62 -13.43
CA LYS A 10 9.01 -32.68 -14.01
C LYS A 10 9.22 -31.59 -15.08
N HIS A 11 8.20 -31.31 -15.87
CA HIS A 11 8.27 -30.27 -16.90
C HIS A 11 8.34 -28.87 -16.28
N CYS A 12 7.57 -28.58 -15.25
CA CYS A 12 7.69 -27.36 -14.46
C CYS A 12 9.07 -27.21 -13.82
N ALA A 13 9.63 -28.29 -13.25
CA ALA A 13 10.96 -28.28 -12.67
C ALA A 13 12.05 -28.00 -13.74
N THR A 14 11.85 -28.51 -14.97
CA THR A 14 12.77 -28.30 -16.08
C THR A 14 12.70 -26.85 -16.61
N LEU A 15 11.51 -26.25 -16.66
CA LEU A 15 11.34 -24.84 -17.04
C LEU A 15 11.98 -23.89 -16.02
N LEU A 16 11.87 -24.19 -14.73
CA LEU A 16 12.52 -23.42 -13.66
C LEU A 16 14.07 -23.53 -13.72
N GLN A 17 14.61 -24.66 -14.23
CA GLN A 17 16.05 -24.80 -14.48
C GLN A 17 16.54 -23.95 -15.65
N TRP A 18 15.70 -23.65 -16.64
CA TRP A 18 16.08 -22.88 -17.82
C TRP A 18 16.33 -21.40 -17.52
N ASP A 19 15.65 -20.84 -16.51
CA ASP A 19 15.76 -19.43 -16.18
C ASP A 19 16.89 -19.12 -15.19
N ASN A 20 17.76 -20.09 -14.84
CA ASN A 20 18.83 -19.94 -13.83
C ASN A 20 18.37 -19.33 -12.50
N ILE A 21 17.09 -19.40 -12.21
CA ILE A 21 16.57 -19.07 -10.89
C ILE A 21 16.82 -20.30 -10.00
N TYR A 22 18.05 -20.44 -9.55
CA TYR A 22 18.37 -21.42 -8.52
C TYR A 22 17.75 -20.96 -7.20
N TYR A 23 16.53 -21.41 -6.93
CA TYR A 23 16.12 -21.52 -5.55
C TYR A 23 16.94 -22.68 -4.94
N GLN A 24 18.11 -22.37 -4.41
CA GLN A 24 18.75 -23.25 -3.46
C GLN A 24 18.00 -23.07 -2.13
N PRO A 25 17.24 -24.08 -1.66
CA PRO A 25 16.79 -24.05 -0.28
C PRO A 25 18.08 -23.98 0.54
N SER A 26 18.33 -22.85 1.18
CA SER A 26 19.43 -22.74 2.12
C SER A 26 19.21 -23.81 3.16
N ASN A 27 20.18 -24.71 3.37
CA ASN A 27 20.19 -25.65 4.48
C ASN A 27 20.32 -24.96 5.85
N ASN A 28 20.15 -23.66 5.89
CA ASN A 28 19.99 -22.91 7.11
C ASN A 28 18.65 -23.32 7.71
N VAL A 29 18.71 -23.85 8.90
CA VAL A 29 17.55 -24.04 9.77
C VAL A 29 16.73 -22.76 9.67
N VAL A 30 15.56 -22.86 9.01
CA VAL A 30 14.63 -21.74 8.91
C VAL A 30 14.21 -21.47 10.35
N GLU A 31 14.83 -20.48 10.99
CA GLU A 31 14.27 -19.96 12.23
C GLU A 31 12.79 -19.68 11.95
N LYS A 32 11.93 -20.25 12.78
CA LYS A 32 10.49 -20.10 12.66
C LYS A 32 10.22 -18.59 12.68
N ARG A 33 10.03 -17.97 11.49
CA ARG A 33 9.75 -16.54 11.42
C ARG A 33 8.53 -16.26 12.28
N PRO A 34 8.54 -15.20 13.07
CA PRO A 34 7.37 -14.85 13.85
C PRO A 34 6.19 -14.67 12.90
N THR A 35 5.02 -15.11 13.33
CA THR A 35 3.79 -14.90 12.55
C THR A 35 3.51 -13.40 12.51
N VAL A 36 3.36 -12.85 11.31
CA VAL A 36 2.92 -11.46 11.10
C VAL A 36 1.41 -11.48 10.86
N ARG A 37 0.67 -10.70 11.64
CA ARG A 37 -0.78 -10.59 11.52
C ARG A 37 -1.13 -9.28 10.82
N ILE A 38 -1.94 -9.38 9.76
CA ILE A 38 -2.30 -8.25 8.89
C ILE A 38 -3.82 -8.11 8.89
N GLY A 39 -4.31 -6.90 9.16
CA GLY A 39 -5.69 -6.51 8.91
C GLY A 39 -5.79 -5.78 7.57
N MET A 40 -6.73 -6.17 6.72
CA MET A 40 -7.05 -5.46 5.48
C MET A 40 -8.42 -4.84 5.60
N VAL A 41 -8.52 -3.54 5.34
CA VAL A 41 -9.76 -2.81 5.46
C VAL A 41 -10.59 -2.96 4.19
N GLN A 42 -11.75 -3.58 4.31
CA GLN A 42 -12.76 -3.52 3.27
C GLN A 42 -13.56 -2.23 3.43
N TRP A 43 -13.14 -1.21 2.68
CA TRP A 43 -13.67 0.14 2.79
C TRP A 43 -14.98 0.30 2.03
N GLN A 44 -15.96 0.93 2.65
CA GLN A 44 -17.19 1.33 1.97
C GLN A 44 -17.15 2.84 1.70
N MET A 45 -17.21 3.22 0.42
CA MET A 45 -17.30 4.63 0.00
C MET A 45 -18.64 5.23 0.43
N ARG A 46 -18.63 6.06 1.45
CA ARG A 46 -19.79 6.82 1.95
C ARG A 46 -19.43 8.29 1.96
N PRO A 47 -20.34 9.20 1.58
CA PRO A 47 -20.07 10.63 1.65
C PRO A 47 -19.70 11.07 3.06
N TYR A 48 -18.59 11.81 3.19
CA TYR A 48 -18.20 12.47 4.43
C TYR A 48 -18.35 13.98 4.28
N HIS A 49 -18.91 14.62 5.31
CA HIS A 49 -19.10 16.06 5.32
C HIS A 49 -17.89 16.78 5.91
N THR A 50 -17.18 16.13 6.78
CA THR A 50 -16.00 16.67 7.46
C THR A 50 -14.81 15.71 7.37
N LEU A 51 -13.63 16.23 7.67
CA LEU A 51 -12.44 15.39 7.82
C LEU A 51 -12.53 14.53 9.08
N ASP A 52 -13.24 15.03 10.11
CA ASP A 52 -13.45 14.30 11.36
C ASP A 52 -14.33 13.06 11.15
N ASP A 53 -15.37 13.14 10.30
CA ASP A 53 -16.18 11.97 9.93
C ASP A 53 -15.31 10.86 9.28
N LEU A 54 -14.34 11.25 8.44
CA LEU A 54 -13.37 10.31 7.86
C LEU A 54 -12.49 9.71 8.97
N PHE A 55 -11.99 10.53 9.87
CA PHE A 55 -11.12 10.07 10.95
C PHE A 55 -11.82 9.13 11.92
N GLU A 56 -13.08 9.39 12.27
CA GLU A 56 -13.88 8.47 13.11
C GLU A 56 -14.00 7.09 12.43
N GLN A 57 -14.25 7.05 11.13
CA GLN A 57 -14.36 5.80 10.40
C GLN A 57 -13.01 5.08 10.30
N VAL A 58 -11.90 5.79 10.04
CA VAL A 58 -10.55 5.24 10.02
C VAL A 58 -10.20 4.66 11.38
N GLU A 59 -10.43 5.43 12.46
CA GLU A 59 -10.12 5.03 13.83
C GLU A 59 -10.88 3.78 14.25
N PHE A 60 -12.15 3.65 13.85
CA PHE A 60 -12.93 2.44 14.07
C PHE A 60 -12.25 1.17 13.53
N PHE A 61 -11.67 1.23 12.33
CA PHE A 61 -10.95 0.10 11.76
C PHE A 61 -9.61 -0.13 12.45
N VAL A 62 -8.87 0.93 12.76
CA VAL A 62 -7.57 0.82 13.44
C VAL A 62 -7.75 0.20 14.83
N ASP A 63 -8.72 0.68 15.60
CA ASP A 63 -9.08 0.14 16.91
C ASP A 63 -9.44 -1.35 16.81
N SER A 64 -10.40 -1.69 15.95
CA SER A 64 -10.84 -3.06 15.75
C SER A 64 -9.69 -4.02 15.38
N VAL A 65 -8.81 -3.61 14.46
CA VAL A 65 -7.69 -4.44 14.01
C VAL A 65 -6.61 -4.54 15.08
N SER A 66 -6.37 -3.48 15.84
CA SER A 66 -5.39 -3.47 16.94
C SER A 66 -5.78 -4.40 18.08
N ASP A 67 -7.08 -4.54 18.38
CA ASP A 67 -7.61 -5.46 19.38
C ASP A 67 -7.26 -6.93 19.10
N TYR A 68 -7.16 -7.28 17.82
CA TYR A 68 -6.68 -8.60 17.38
C TYR A 68 -5.15 -8.76 17.47
N LYS A 69 -4.42 -7.77 18.02
CA LYS A 69 -2.96 -7.74 18.11
C LYS A 69 -2.31 -7.91 16.74
N SER A 70 -2.87 -7.22 15.75
CA SER A 70 -2.31 -7.21 14.40
C SER A 70 -1.05 -6.33 14.33
N ASP A 71 -0.12 -6.71 13.46
CA ASP A 71 1.13 -5.99 13.25
C ASP A 71 0.96 -4.87 12.22
N PHE A 72 0.08 -5.09 11.25
CA PHE A 72 -0.22 -4.15 10.19
C PHE A 72 -1.72 -3.99 9.98
N ILE A 73 -2.11 -2.79 9.56
CA ILE A 73 -3.39 -2.52 8.92
C ILE A 73 -3.16 -1.84 7.58
N LEU A 74 -3.88 -2.29 6.54
CA LEU A 74 -3.82 -1.77 5.18
C LEU A 74 -5.17 -1.14 4.81
N PHE A 75 -5.14 0.13 4.39
CA PHE A 75 -6.27 0.83 3.76
C PHE A 75 -6.15 0.80 2.24
N PRO A 76 -7.29 0.90 1.50
CA PRO A 76 -7.27 0.84 0.05
C PRO A 76 -6.82 2.14 -0.63
N GLU A 77 -6.54 2.04 -1.93
CA GLU A 77 -6.31 3.19 -2.80
C GLU A 77 -7.51 4.15 -2.76
N TYR A 78 -7.25 5.45 -2.71
CA TYR A 78 -8.26 6.53 -2.69
C TYR A 78 -9.31 6.38 -1.58
N PHE A 79 -8.94 5.81 -0.43
CA PHE A 79 -9.88 5.65 0.69
C PHE A 79 -10.53 6.99 1.13
N ASN A 80 -9.88 8.11 0.84
CA ASN A 80 -10.36 9.47 1.13
C ASN A 80 -11.27 10.05 0.03
N ALA A 81 -11.55 9.32 -1.07
CA ALA A 81 -12.40 9.77 -2.16
C ALA A 81 -13.79 10.27 -1.70
N PRO A 82 -14.41 9.74 -0.63
CA PRO A 82 -15.67 10.28 -0.13
C PRO A 82 -15.66 11.77 0.23
N LEU A 83 -14.47 12.35 0.52
CA LEU A 83 -14.32 13.79 0.74
C LEU A 83 -14.54 14.63 -0.52
N MET A 84 -14.55 14.01 -1.72
CA MET A 84 -14.88 14.72 -2.97
C MET A 84 -16.27 15.33 -2.95
N ALA A 85 -17.19 14.81 -2.14
CA ALA A 85 -18.51 15.41 -1.93
C ALA A 85 -18.45 16.88 -1.52
N LYS A 86 -17.34 17.35 -0.97
CA LYS A 86 -17.10 18.77 -0.59
C LYS A 86 -16.78 19.67 -1.80
N PHE A 87 -16.51 19.08 -2.96
CA PHE A 87 -16.04 19.77 -4.17
C PHE A 87 -16.95 19.53 -5.37
N ASN A 88 -18.24 19.23 -5.12
CA ASN A 88 -19.22 18.90 -6.17
C ASN A 88 -19.44 19.99 -7.20
N ASP A 89 -19.08 21.24 -6.88
CA ASP A 89 -19.18 22.39 -7.80
C ASP A 89 -17.98 22.52 -8.74
N MET A 90 -16.96 21.66 -8.58
CA MET A 90 -15.74 21.66 -9.36
C MET A 90 -15.75 20.55 -10.40
N GLY A 91 -14.96 20.72 -11.47
CA GLY A 91 -14.66 19.64 -12.41
C GLY A 91 -13.83 18.55 -11.72
N GLU A 92 -13.86 17.32 -12.25
CA GLU A 92 -13.24 16.13 -11.66
C GLU A 92 -11.75 16.33 -11.34
N ALA A 93 -10.96 16.82 -12.32
CA ALA A 93 -9.54 17.10 -12.13
C ALA A 93 -9.26 18.14 -11.02
N GLN A 94 -10.12 19.14 -10.91
CA GLN A 94 -9.99 20.17 -9.88
C GLN A 94 -10.34 19.61 -8.51
N SER A 95 -11.36 18.76 -8.42
CA SER A 95 -11.80 18.12 -7.19
C SER A 95 -10.73 17.20 -6.63
N ILE A 96 -10.12 16.35 -7.47
CA ILE A 96 -9.01 15.45 -7.07
C ILE A 96 -7.83 16.29 -6.56
N ARG A 97 -7.47 17.35 -7.28
CA ARG A 97 -6.38 18.23 -6.86
C ARG A 97 -6.70 18.97 -5.55
N ALA A 98 -7.94 19.39 -5.35
CA ALA A 98 -8.37 20.06 -4.13
C ALA A 98 -8.31 19.13 -2.91
N MET A 99 -8.52 17.83 -3.09
CA MET A 99 -8.40 16.84 -2.02
C MET A 99 -6.98 16.76 -1.45
N ALA A 100 -5.95 17.06 -2.24
CA ALA A 100 -4.56 17.01 -1.81
C ALA A 100 -4.28 17.93 -0.60
N GLN A 101 -5.10 18.97 -0.35
CA GLN A 101 -4.97 19.83 0.83
C GLN A 101 -5.14 19.09 2.18
N TYR A 102 -5.74 17.92 2.15
CA TYR A 102 -6.00 17.14 3.37
C TYR A 102 -4.90 16.10 3.64
N THR A 103 -4.06 15.80 2.67
CA THR A 103 -3.15 14.64 2.69
C THR A 103 -2.19 14.66 3.87
N GLU A 104 -1.58 15.82 4.18
CA GLU A 104 -0.68 15.94 5.33
C GLU A 104 -1.41 15.76 6.67
N LYS A 105 -2.60 16.35 6.81
CA LYS A 105 -3.41 16.18 8.02
C LYS A 105 -3.85 14.72 8.21
N ILE A 106 -4.16 14.05 7.12
CA ILE A 106 -4.49 12.61 7.14
C ILE A 106 -3.27 11.81 7.57
N ARG A 107 -2.09 12.05 6.99
CA ARG A 107 -0.83 11.41 7.40
C ARG A 107 -0.58 11.60 8.89
N ASP A 108 -0.66 12.83 9.38
CA ASP A 108 -0.37 13.14 10.78
C ASP A 108 -1.32 12.39 11.73
N ARG A 109 -2.60 12.31 11.36
CA ARG A 109 -3.57 11.54 12.14
C ARG A 109 -3.28 10.04 12.14
N PHE A 110 -2.83 9.48 11.01
CA PHE A 110 -2.41 8.08 10.96
C PHE A 110 -1.15 7.81 11.79
N VAL A 111 -0.20 8.74 11.85
CA VAL A 111 0.98 8.64 12.72
C VAL A 111 0.55 8.61 14.19
N GLU A 112 -0.36 9.50 14.61
CA GLU A 112 -0.92 9.48 15.97
C GLU A 112 -1.59 8.15 16.31
N MET A 113 -2.41 7.63 15.38
CA MET A 113 -3.07 6.33 15.56
C MET A 113 -2.07 5.18 15.61
N ALA A 114 -1.03 5.18 14.77
CA ALA A 114 -0.01 4.14 14.76
C ALA A 114 0.67 3.99 16.13
N ILE A 115 0.98 5.12 16.76
CA ILE A 115 1.53 5.17 18.12
C ILE A 115 0.50 4.70 19.15
N SER A 116 -0.70 5.31 19.12
CA SER A 116 -1.72 5.10 20.17
C SER A 116 -2.24 3.67 20.19
N TYR A 117 -2.39 3.05 19.04
CA TYR A 117 -2.89 1.68 18.88
C TYR A 117 -1.78 0.65 18.74
N ASN A 118 -0.50 1.07 18.77
CA ASN A 118 0.69 0.22 18.66
C ASN A 118 0.64 -0.72 17.43
N ILE A 119 0.34 -0.16 16.26
CA ILE A 119 0.18 -0.89 15.00
C ILE A 119 0.87 -0.14 13.85
N ASN A 120 1.50 -0.87 12.91
CA ASN A 120 1.99 -0.26 11.68
C ASN A 120 0.81 -0.04 10.72
N ILE A 121 0.69 1.17 10.18
CA ILE A 121 -0.43 1.54 9.30
C ILE A 121 0.09 1.83 7.89
N ILE A 122 -0.43 1.11 6.90
CA ILE A 122 -0.30 1.47 5.49
C ILE A 122 -1.58 2.21 5.13
N THR A 123 -1.46 3.51 4.91
CA THR A 123 -2.60 4.43 4.83
C THR A 123 -3.52 4.22 3.63
N GLY A 124 -3.17 3.25 2.73
CA GLY A 124 -3.71 3.29 1.39
C GLY A 124 -3.10 4.45 0.62
N SER A 125 -3.81 4.97 -0.38
CA SER A 125 -3.26 6.09 -1.14
C SER A 125 -4.26 7.22 -1.35
N MET A 126 -3.74 8.40 -1.70
CA MET A 126 -4.50 9.63 -1.84
C MET A 126 -3.75 10.64 -2.72
N PRO A 127 -4.45 11.63 -3.31
CA PRO A 127 -3.81 12.66 -4.12
C PRO A 127 -2.90 13.56 -3.26
N TYR A 128 -1.73 13.89 -3.78
CA TYR A 128 -0.75 14.78 -3.15
C TYR A 128 -0.10 15.70 -4.17
N VAL A 129 -0.01 16.98 -3.88
CA VAL A 129 0.70 17.97 -4.70
C VAL A 129 2.08 18.17 -4.10
N LYS A 130 3.13 17.81 -4.86
CA LYS A 130 4.51 18.01 -4.44
C LYS A 130 5.00 19.43 -4.73
N ASP A 131 6.23 19.74 -4.30
CA ASP A 131 6.88 21.06 -4.46
C ASP A 131 7.05 21.46 -5.93
N ASP A 132 7.12 20.49 -6.85
CA ASP A 132 7.16 20.73 -8.30
C ASP A 132 5.80 21.18 -8.86
N GLY A 133 4.77 21.19 -8.03
CA GLY A 133 3.40 21.53 -8.39
C GLY A 133 2.65 20.42 -9.12
N ALA A 134 3.25 19.26 -9.38
CA ALA A 134 2.58 18.12 -9.98
C ALA A 134 1.72 17.34 -8.96
N LEU A 135 0.70 16.66 -9.46
CA LEU A 135 -0.21 15.85 -8.67
C LEU A 135 0.21 14.38 -8.75
N TYR A 136 0.36 13.75 -7.60
CA TYR A 136 0.74 12.36 -7.45
C TYR A 136 -0.32 11.57 -6.66
N ASN A 137 -0.33 10.26 -6.83
CA ASN A 137 -1.04 9.33 -5.96
C ASN A 137 -0.03 8.75 -4.97
N VAL A 138 -0.15 9.11 -3.69
CA VAL A 138 0.81 8.72 -2.66
C VAL A 138 0.12 8.08 -1.46
N GLY A 139 0.86 7.23 -0.76
CA GLY A 139 0.49 6.72 0.55
C GLY A 139 1.63 6.85 1.54
N PHE A 140 1.36 6.50 2.78
CA PHE A 140 2.34 6.54 3.86
C PHE A 140 2.37 5.22 4.62
N LEU A 141 3.57 4.76 4.92
CA LEU A 141 3.79 3.78 5.96
C LEU A 141 4.02 4.54 7.27
N CYS A 142 3.06 4.48 8.17
CA CYS A 142 3.17 5.07 9.52
C CYS A 142 3.47 3.93 10.50
N ARG A 143 4.67 3.95 11.11
CA ARG A 143 5.10 2.91 12.02
C ARG A 143 4.64 3.19 13.44
N ARG A 144 4.53 2.14 14.23
CA ARG A 144 4.13 2.22 15.64
C ARG A 144 5.12 3.00 16.54
N ASP A 145 6.32 3.27 16.07
CA ASP A 145 7.30 4.14 16.73
C ASP A 145 7.14 5.64 16.40
N GLY A 146 6.19 5.98 15.55
CA GLY A 146 5.90 7.33 15.11
C GLY A 146 6.69 7.78 13.87
N SER A 147 7.60 6.98 13.37
CA SER A 147 8.26 7.26 12.10
C SER A 147 7.30 6.99 10.93
N TYR A 148 7.49 7.74 9.83
CA TYR A 148 6.73 7.48 8.61
C TYR A 148 7.59 7.66 7.37
N GLU A 149 7.20 6.98 6.30
CA GLU A 149 7.78 7.12 4.96
C GLU A 149 6.67 7.17 3.92
N MET A 150 6.91 7.92 2.85
CA MET A 150 5.97 8.06 1.73
C MET A 150 6.32 7.04 0.65
N PHE A 151 5.29 6.45 0.04
CA PHE A 151 5.40 5.67 -1.19
C PHE A 151 4.49 6.25 -2.26
N GLU A 152 4.80 5.99 -3.53
CA GLU A 152 4.15 6.62 -4.67
C GLU A 152 3.70 5.58 -5.68
N LYS A 153 2.56 5.82 -6.30
CA LYS A 153 2.15 5.06 -7.48
C LYS A 153 3.08 5.39 -8.64
N ILE A 154 3.77 4.39 -9.16
CA ILE A 154 4.75 4.54 -10.24
C ILE A 154 4.02 4.56 -11.58
N HIS A 155 3.11 3.62 -11.80
CA HIS A 155 2.34 3.52 -13.02
C HIS A 155 0.92 4.04 -12.80
N VAL A 156 0.68 5.29 -13.21
CA VAL A 156 -0.66 5.84 -13.24
C VAL A 156 -1.44 5.22 -14.41
N THR A 157 -2.73 4.99 -14.22
CA THR A 157 -3.58 4.51 -15.30
C THR A 157 -3.80 5.59 -16.35
N PRO A 158 -4.16 5.22 -17.61
CA PRO A 158 -4.45 6.20 -18.65
C PRO A 158 -5.54 7.21 -18.26
N ASP A 159 -6.54 6.79 -17.48
CA ASP A 159 -7.62 7.66 -17.03
C ASP A 159 -7.13 8.63 -15.94
N GLU A 160 -6.34 8.17 -14.97
CA GLU A 160 -5.71 9.03 -13.97
C GLU A 160 -4.84 10.11 -14.63
N GLN A 161 -4.10 9.74 -15.67
CA GLN A 161 -3.26 10.69 -16.40
C GLN A 161 -4.09 11.69 -17.20
N LYS A 162 -5.07 11.22 -17.98
CA LYS A 162 -5.84 12.06 -18.89
C LYS A 162 -6.92 12.90 -18.20
N CYS A 163 -7.65 12.29 -17.26
CA CYS A 163 -8.79 12.91 -16.62
C CYS A 163 -8.41 13.73 -15.40
N TRP A 164 -7.37 13.29 -14.66
CA TRP A 164 -7.00 13.92 -13.39
C TRP A 164 -5.64 14.63 -13.43
N GLY A 165 -4.83 14.37 -14.46
CA GLY A 165 -3.51 14.99 -14.61
C GLY A 165 -2.49 14.47 -13.60
N LEU A 166 -2.62 13.20 -13.17
CA LEU A 166 -1.65 12.58 -12.27
C LEU A 166 -0.32 12.31 -12.97
N THR A 167 0.74 12.48 -12.20
CA THR A 167 2.10 12.13 -12.58
C THR A 167 2.52 10.86 -11.85
N GLY A 168 3.16 9.94 -12.55
CA GLY A 168 3.73 8.72 -11.95
C GLY A 168 4.96 9.01 -11.11
N GLY A 169 5.15 8.23 -10.05
CA GLY A 169 6.38 8.21 -9.26
C GLY A 169 7.56 7.63 -10.03
N SER A 170 8.76 7.73 -9.47
CA SER A 170 9.99 7.31 -10.14
C SER A 170 10.87 6.37 -9.30
N HIS A 171 10.46 6.04 -8.09
CA HIS A 171 11.28 5.26 -7.16
C HIS A 171 10.57 3.98 -6.73
N VAL A 172 11.26 2.85 -6.96
CA VAL A 172 10.93 1.58 -6.34
C VAL A 172 11.70 1.50 -5.04
N GLN A 173 11.01 1.19 -3.94
CA GLN A 173 11.65 1.13 -2.63
C GLN A 173 11.00 0.06 -1.75
N THR A 174 11.80 -0.48 -0.85
CA THR A 174 11.37 -1.35 0.24
C THR A 174 11.47 -0.62 1.57
N PHE A 175 10.76 -1.08 2.58
CA PHE A 175 10.68 -0.42 3.87
C PHE A 175 11.04 -1.40 4.98
N ASP A 176 11.95 -1.01 5.85
CA ASP A 176 12.25 -1.76 7.05
C ASP A 176 11.20 -1.50 8.13
N THR A 177 10.71 -2.57 8.74
CA THR A 177 9.79 -2.52 9.87
C THR A 177 10.24 -3.48 10.97
N ASP A 178 9.65 -3.37 12.14
CA ASP A 178 9.88 -4.30 13.26
C ASP A 178 9.36 -5.72 12.96
N CYS A 179 8.60 -5.91 11.88
CA CYS A 179 8.07 -7.21 11.44
C CYS A 179 8.76 -7.76 10.20
N GLY A 180 9.83 -7.11 9.72
CA GLY A 180 10.57 -7.46 8.52
C GLY A 180 10.53 -6.39 7.44
N ARG A 181 11.17 -6.68 6.31
CA ARG A 181 11.21 -5.78 5.16
C ARG A 181 9.99 -5.98 4.28
N ILE A 182 9.30 -4.89 3.98
CA ILE A 182 8.07 -4.90 3.20
C ILE A 182 8.22 -4.11 1.91
N GLY A 183 7.44 -4.48 0.89
CA GLY A 183 7.19 -3.70 -0.32
C GLY A 183 5.74 -3.22 -0.33
N ILE A 184 5.51 -2.07 -0.96
CA ILE A 184 4.16 -1.52 -1.14
C ILE A 184 4.01 -1.08 -2.59
N LEU A 185 2.99 -1.58 -3.27
CA LEU A 185 2.59 -1.19 -4.62
C LEU A 185 1.15 -0.65 -4.59
N ILE A 186 0.83 0.25 -5.51
CA ILE A 186 -0.52 0.82 -5.58
C ILE A 186 -1.21 0.30 -6.84
N CYS A 187 -2.23 -0.56 -6.64
CA CYS A 187 -3.18 -1.00 -7.66
C CYS A 187 -2.50 -1.44 -8.97
N TYR A 188 -2.54 -0.59 -10.01
CA TYR A 188 -2.01 -0.87 -11.34
C TYR A 188 -0.51 -1.23 -11.38
N ASP A 189 0.26 -0.79 -10.38
CA ASP A 189 1.68 -1.13 -10.26
C ASP A 189 1.92 -2.65 -10.18
N VAL A 190 1.01 -3.43 -9.63
CA VAL A 190 1.18 -4.90 -9.49
C VAL A 190 1.18 -5.62 -10.83
N GLU A 191 0.64 -5.01 -11.88
CA GLU A 191 0.66 -5.57 -13.23
C GLU A 191 2.04 -5.50 -13.90
N PHE A 192 3.00 -4.80 -13.28
CA PHE A 192 4.37 -4.67 -13.72
C PHE A 192 5.29 -5.56 -12.86
N PRO A 193 5.55 -6.81 -13.26
CA PRO A 193 6.28 -7.78 -12.44
C PRO A 193 7.72 -7.35 -12.12
N GLU A 194 8.27 -6.41 -12.89
CA GLU A 194 9.59 -5.84 -12.65
C GLU A 194 9.67 -5.16 -11.29
N LEU A 195 8.61 -4.47 -10.86
CA LEU A 195 8.58 -3.77 -9.57
C LEU A 195 8.71 -4.76 -8.41
N SER A 196 7.89 -5.82 -8.42
CA SER A 196 7.94 -6.84 -7.36
C SER A 196 9.26 -7.62 -7.37
N ARG A 197 9.88 -7.84 -8.54
CA ARG A 197 11.21 -8.46 -8.66
C ARG A 197 12.30 -7.59 -8.05
N LEU A 198 12.31 -6.29 -8.36
CA LEU A 198 13.29 -5.35 -7.79
C LEU A 198 13.16 -5.31 -6.26
N MET A 199 11.95 -5.24 -5.74
CA MET A 199 11.70 -5.29 -4.29
C MET A 199 12.15 -6.63 -3.67
N ALA A 200 11.93 -7.74 -4.36
CA ALA A 200 12.37 -9.06 -3.90
C ALA A 200 13.91 -9.15 -3.84
N ASP A 201 14.60 -8.61 -4.85
CA ASP A 201 16.06 -8.54 -4.88
C ASP A 201 16.63 -7.68 -3.75
N GLU A 202 15.88 -6.67 -3.30
CA GLU A 202 16.20 -5.86 -2.12
C GLU A 202 15.87 -6.58 -0.79
N GLY A 203 15.35 -7.79 -0.84
CA GLY A 203 15.07 -8.60 0.35
C GLY A 203 13.68 -8.41 0.95
N MET A 204 12.73 -7.93 0.16
CA MET A 204 11.31 -7.85 0.57
C MET A 204 10.78 -9.23 1.00
N GLN A 205 10.06 -9.25 2.10
CA GLN A 205 9.47 -10.45 2.68
C GLN A 205 7.94 -10.48 2.54
N ILE A 206 7.31 -9.32 2.54
CA ILE A 206 5.86 -9.15 2.42
C ILE A 206 5.60 -8.04 1.40
N LEU A 207 4.74 -8.31 0.43
CA LEU A 207 4.24 -7.32 -0.52
C LEU A 207 2.81 -6.94 -0.16
N PHE A 208 2.56 -5.65 0.00
CA PHE A 208 1.22 -5.06 0.13
C PHE A 208 0.82 -4.41 -1.21
N VAL A 209 -0.44 -4.62 -1.62
CA VAL A 209 -1.01 -4.06 -2.86
C VAL A 209 -2.36 -3.43 -2.58
#